data_c4e1cdc13d3bb3cb93e177fc30f4454f
#
_entry.id   c4e1cdc13d3bb3cb93e177fc30f4454f
#
_cell.length_a   1.000
_cell.length_b   1.000
_cell.length_c   1.000
_cell.angle_alpha   90.00
_cell.angle_beta   90.00
_cell.angle_gamma   90.00
#
_symmetry.space_group_name_H-M   'P 1'
#
loop_
_entity.id
_entity.type
_entity.pdbx_description
1 polymer ?
#
loop_
_entity_poly.entity_id
_entity_poly.type
_entity_poly.pdbx_seq_one_letter_code
_entity_poly.pdbx_strand_id
1 'polypeptide(L)'
;MTQSALIYRFATQQALHWSITGLIVPVLILLFQTRGLNLTEIGIVMALWIGTTALLEVPLGSFADQFGRVRTYRLSLLMTILGAALMLQASNLILVMVSAVLLGAARAIYSGTLDAWFYDQFQSIEGEASYHSALAKINIMVTFGLALGSLIGGWLPDSGLVHFSWMQSIYDINLLVIITASIALLIVTQWLVPIELSKVQSKPEPRPSNLLTKGRQALRLSWHHSVLKPVMQTTLVLGMVLSCVENLWQPYLSELLSERDSGTQVFGLISALYFLMAAQSSWLSVRVLSWFSGSHRMLILVSRVASAGVLFGLALTTQLESFAIVYLLFFFLFTLGENSQSVLLQDSTPSDMRSTMLSISSLMVTVGGMGASLGFGYLADHFGIGVSWCIAAILLMASSMLFALIPAEKAKRGHSLV
;
A
#
# COMPACT_ATOMS: atom_id res chain seq x y z
N MET A 1 -18.91 -11.63 23.97
CA MET A 1 -17.51 -11.20 23.74
C MET A 1 -17.42 -9.73 24.13
N THR A 2 -16.36 -9.27 24.82
CA THR A 2 -16.19 -7.84 25.15
C THR A 2 -15.58 -7.11 23.97
N GLN A 3 -15.78 -5.76 23.88
CA GLN A 3 -15.13 -4.92 22.85
C GLN A 3 -13.61 -5.09 22.84
N SER A 4 -12.98 -5.14 24.02
CA SER A 4 -11.52 -5.34 24.10
C SER A 4 -11.09 -6.68 23.52
N ALA A 5 -11.82 -7.76 23.80
CA ALA A 5 -11.52 -9.07 23.23
C ALA A 5 -11.68 -9.10 21.70
N LEU A 6 -12.69 -8.41 21.16
CA LEU A 6 -12.88 -8.25 19.72
C LEU A 6 -11.70 -7.51 19.09
N ILE A 7 -11.29 -6.37 19.67
CA ILE A 7 -10.17 -5.55 19.17
C ILE A 7 -8.88 -6.38 19.14
N TYR A 8 -8.54 -7.09 20.23
CA TYR A 8 -7.31 -7.89 20.28
C TYR A 8 -7.32 -9.05 19.29
N ARG A 9 -8.44 -9.77 19.16
CA ARG A 9 -8.56 -10.88 18.19
C ARG A 9 -8.41 -10.38 16.76
N PHE A 10 -9.08 -9.29 16.43
CA PHE A 10 -9.00 -8.71 15.09
C PHE A 10 -7.62 -8.13 14.81
N ALA A 11 -7.03 -7.39 15.75
CA ALA A 11 -5.67 -6.86 15.63
C ALA A 11 -4.62 -7.97 15.43
N THR A 12 -4.75 -9.09 16.15
CA THR A 12 -3.87 -10.26 15.99
C THR A 12 -4.05 -10.89 14.61
N GLN A 13 -5.29 -11.06 14.15
CA GLN A 13 -5.58 -11.60 12.83
C GLN A 13 -4.99 -10.70 11.73
N GLN A 14 -5.16 -9.38 11.84
CA GLN A 14 -4.59 -8.41 10.90
C GLN A 14 -3.05 -8.44 10.94
N ALA A 15 -2.43 -8.48 12.11
CA ALA A 15 -0.98 -8.59 12.24
C ALA A 15 -0.43 -9.84 11.54
N LEU A 16 -1.09 -11.00 11.71
CA LEU A 16 -0.71 -12.24 11.04
C LEU A 16 -0.88 -12.16 9.52
N HIS A 17 -1.98 -11.59 9.03
CA HIS A 17 -2.21 -11.40 7.60
C HIS A 17 -1.14 -10.51 6.97
N TRP A 18 -0.87 -9.36 7.59
CA TRP A 18 0.13 -8.42 7.08
C TRP A 18 1.57 -8.90 7.27
N SER A 19 1.85 -9.77 8.25
CA SER A 19 3.17 -10.40 8.33
C SER A 19 3.41 -11.39 7.19
N ILE A 20 2.37 -12.11 6.73
CA ILE A 20 2.47 -12.94 5.52
C ILE A 20 2.77 -12.07 4.29
N THR A 21 2.09 -10.93 4.16
CA THR A 21 2.38 -9.96 3.10
C THR A 21 3.82 -9.44 3.21
N GLY A 22 4.27 -9.13 4.42
CA GLY A 22 5.64 -8.68 4.70
C GLY A 22 6.73 -9.64 4.24
N LEU A 23 6.48 -10.97 4.26
CA LEU A 23 7.46 -11.98 3.84
C LEU A 23 7.98 -11.81 2.41
N ILE A 24 7.14 -11.31 1.50
CA ILE A 24 7.53 -11.18 0.08
C ILE A 24 8.05 -9.78 -0.25
N VAL A 25 7.65 -8.75 0.51
CA VAL A 25 7.99 -7.35 0.20
C VAL A 25 9.48 -7.13 -0.05
N PRO A 26 10.43 -7.62 0.77
CA PRO A 26 11.84 -7.34 0.57
C PRO A 26 12.46 -8.04 -0.64
N VAL A 27 11.83 -9.07 -1.18
CA VAL A 27 12.44 -9.96 -2.19
C VAL A 27 11.61 -10.13 -3.47
N LEU A 28 10.45 -9.48 -3.58
CA LEU A 28 9.50 -9.70 -4.69
C LEU A 28 10.13 -9.45 -6.06
N ILE A 29 10.79 -8.32 -6.23
CA ILE A 29 11.38 -7.94 -7.52
C ILE A 29 12.61 -8.80 -7.82
N LEU A 30 13.40 -9.13 -6.81
CA LEU A 30 14.52 -10.05 -6.92
C LEU A 30 14.06 -11.46 -7.35
N LEU A 31 12.94 -11.93 -6.79
CA LEU A 31 12.32 -13.18 -7.22
C LEU A 31 11.96 -13.14 -8.72
N PHE A 32 11.37 -12.05 -9.21
CA PHE A 32 11.05 -11.90 -10.63
C PHE A 32 12.31 -11.90 -11.51
N GLN A 33 13.38 -11.22 -11.07
CA GLN A 33 14.67 -11.23 -11.76
C GLN A 33 15.27 -12.64 -11.85
N THR A 34 15.15 -13.46 -10.79
CA THR A 34 15.62 -14.86 -10.83
C THR A 34 14.77 -15.75 -11.74
N ARG A 35 13.56 -15.32 -12.13
CA ARG A 35 12.77 -15.95 -13.21
C ARG A 35 13.16 -15.47 -14.61
N GLY A 36 14.22 -14.68 -14.72
CA GLY A 36 14.74 -14.16 -15.99
C GLY A 36 14.01 -12.94 -16.53
N LEU A 37 13.16 -12.27 -15.72
CA LEU A 37 12.45 -11.07 -16.14
C LEU A 37 13.36 -9.84 -16.05
N ASN A 38 13.35 -9.03 -17.09
CA ASN A 38 13.94 -7.69 -17.09
C ASN A 38 12.99 -6.66 -16.41
N LEU A 39 13.46 -5.45 -16.19
CA LEU A 39 12.68 -4.42 -15.45
C LEU A 39 11.41 -3.98 -16.21
N THR A 40 11.42 -4.02 -17.54
CA THR A 40 10.24 -3.77 -18.39
C THR A 40 9.17 -4.85 -18.16
N GLU A 41 9.56 -6.11 -18.18
CA GLU A 41 8.66 -7.24 -17.95
C GLU A 41 8.13 -7.24 -16.52
N ILE A 42 8.97 -6.91 -15.54
CA ILE A 42 8.56 -6.70 -14.14
C ILE A 42 7.53 -5.57 -14.05
N GLY A 43 7.75 -4.47 -14.78
CA GLY A 43 6.80 -3.37 -14.88
C GLY A 43 5.43 -3.82 -15.40
N ILE A 44 5.40 -4.70 -16.41
CA ILE A 44 4.16 -5.29 -16.95
C ILE A 44 3.47 -6.16 -15.89
N VAL A 45 4.22 -7.02 -15.20
CA VAL A 45 3.70 -7.89 -14.13
C VAL A 45 3.08 -7.06 -12.99
N MET A 46 3.78 -6.02 -12.54
CA MET A 46 3.29 -5.13 -11.48
C MET A 46 2.07 -4.31 -11.93
N ALA A 47 2.03 -3.83 -13.17
CA ALA A 47 0.86 -3.15 -13.72
C ALA A 47 -0.35 -4.09 -13.79
N LEU A 48 -0.17 -5.36 -14.16
CA LEU A 48 -1.23 -6.38 -14.13
C LEU A 48 -1.71 -6.66 -12.70
N TRP A 49 -0.81 -6.79 -11.73
CA TRP A 49 -1.16 -6.98 -10.33
C TRP A 49 -2.03 -5.84 -9.80
N ILE A 50 -1.53 -4.60 -9.94
CA ILE A 50 -2.22 -3.39 -9.50
C ILE A 50 -3.56 -3.23 -10.24
N GLY A 51 -3.56 -3.42 -11.55
CA GLY A 51 -4.74 -3.31 -12.41
C GLY A 51 -5.82 -4.34 -12.06
N THR A 52 -5.42 -5.59 -11.83
CA THR A 52 -6.35 -6.65 -11.40
C THR A 52 -6.98 -6.31 -10.06
N THR A 53 -6.16 -5.84 -9.10
CA THR A 53 -6.69 -5.40 -7.79
C THR A 53 -7.75 -4.32 -7.97
N ALA A 54 -7.44 -3.25 -8.71
CA ALA A 54 -8.36 -2.13 -8.92
C ALA A 54 -9.64 -2.50 -9.66
N LEU A 55 -9.54 -3.33 -10.69
CA LEU A 55 -10.70 -3.78 -11.48
C LEU A 55 -11.65 -4.68 -10.69
N LEU A 56 -11.11 -5.52 -9.82
CA LEU A 56 -11.87 -6.50 -9.08
C LEU A 56 -12.37 -6.00 -7.72
N GLU A 57 -11.79 -4.92 -7.17
CA GLU A 57 -12.13 -4.42 -5.82
C GLU A 57 -13.64 -4.10 -5.68
N VAL A 58 -14.22 -3.39 -6.65
CA VAL A 58 -15.64 -3.00 -6.61
C VAL A 58 -16.59 -4.21 -6.77
N PRO A 59 -16.44 -5.08 -7.79
CA PRO A 59 -17.32 -6.25 -7.93
C PRO A 59 -17.16 -7.25 -6.78
N LEU A 60 -15.95 -7.44 -6.24
CA LEU A 60 -15.73 -8.38 -5.15
C LEU A 60 -16.16 -7.85 -3.78
N GLY A 61 -16.18 -6.54 -3.57
CA GLY A 61 -16.83 -5.92 -2.42
C GLY A 61 -18.31 -6.28 -2.35
N SER A 62 -19.04 -6.15 -3.48
CA SER A 62 -20.45 -6.57 -3.59
C SER A 62 -20.65 -8.08 -3.39
N PHE A 63 -19.71 -8.90 -3.81
CA PHE A 63 -19.69 -10.34 -3.58
C PHE A 63 -19.56 -10.66 -2.08
N ALA A 64 -18.69 -9.97 -1.35
CA ALA A 64 -18.49 -10.15 0.08
C ALA A 64 -19.78 -9.88 0.89
N ASP A 65 -20.55 -8.87 0.50
CA ASP A 65 -21.82 -8.53 1.16
C ASP A 65 -22.92 -9.62 0.92
N GLN A 66 -22.87 -10.35 -0.21
CA GLN A 66 -23.83 -11.39 -0.54
C GLN A 66 -23.45 -12.76 0.04
N PHE A 67 -22.19 -13.15 -0.03
CA PHE A 67 -21.71 -14.48 0.36
C PHE A 67 -21.18 -14.56 1.79
N GLY A 68 -21.05 -13.40 2.46
CA GLY A 68 -20.53 -13.27 3.82
C GLY A 68 -19.04 -12.94 3.84
N ARG A 69 -18.71 -11.91 4.61
CA ARG A 69 -17.38 -11.28 4.63
C ARG A 69 -16.26 -12.24 5.06
N VAL A 70 -16.48 -13.04 6.10
CA VAL A 70 -15.49 -14.02 6.60
C VAL A 70 -15.22 -15.13 5.58
N ARG A 71 -16.27 -15.59 4.86
CA ARG A 71 -16.11 -16.60 3.80
C ARG A 71 -15.32 -16.04 2.62
N THR A 72 -15.64 -14.81 2.25
CA THR A 72 -14.93 -14.09 1.16
C THR A 72 -13.46 -13.85 1.54
N TYR A 73 -13.17 -13.49 2.77
CA TYR A 73 -11.78 -13.39 3.25
C TYR A 73 -11.04 -14.74 3.13
N ARG A 74 -11.67 -15.86 3.49
CA ARG A 74 -11.05 -17.20 3.31
C ARG A 74 -10.74 -17.50 1.86
N LEU A 75 -11.60 -17.05 0.94
CA LEU A 75 -11.33 -17.15 -0.50
C LEU A 75 -10.08 -16.35 -0.90
N SER A 76 -9.83 -15.17 -0.31
CA SER A 76 -8.60 -14.41 -0.58
C SER A 76 -7.35 -15.20 -0.18
N LEU A 77 -7.36 -15.88 0.97
CA LEU A 77 -6.24 -16.73 1.39
C LEU A 77 -6.03 -17.92 0.43
N LEU A 78 -7.11 -18.56 -0.04
CA LEU A 78 -7.01 -19.62 -1.05
C LEU A 78 -6.40 -19.11 -2.36
N MET A 79 -6.80 -17.92 -2.82
CA MET A 79 -6.21 -17.28 -4.01
C MET A 79 -4.73 -16.93 -3.79
N THR A 80 -4.36 -16.49 -2.58
CA THR A 80 -2.95 -16.25 -2.22
C THR A 80 -2.14 -17.55 -2.29
N ILE A 81 -2.66 -18.65 -1.74
CA ILE A 81 -2.01 -19.98 -1.78
C ILE A 81 -1.83 -20.43 -3.24
N LEU A 82 -2.88 -20.33 -4.06
CA LEU A 82 -2.84 -20.73 -5.46
C LEU A 82 -1.87 -19.85 -6.27
N GLY A 83 -1.90 -18.53 -6.08
CA GLY A 83 -0.99 -17.60 -6.72
C GLY A 83 0.48 -17.86 -6.34
N ALA A 84 0.76 -18.05 -5.05
CA ALA A 84 2.10 -18.36 -4.58
C ALA A 84 2.59 -19.73 -5.08
N ALA A 85 1.73 -20.75 -5.10
CA ALA A 85 2.04 -22.08 -5.65
C ALA A 85 2.32 -22.04 -7.14
N LEU A 86 1.57 -21.23 -7.90
CA LEU A 86 1.85 -21.03 -9.32
C LEU A 86 3.18 -20.27 -9.53
N MET A 87 3.46 -19.27 -8.70
CA MET A 87 4.72 -18.52 -8.75
C MET A 87 5.94 -19.41 -8.47
N LEU A 88 5.84 -20.39 -7.58
CA LEU A 88 6.89 -21.39 -7.34
C LEU A 88 7.24 -22.17 -8.60
N GLN A 89 6.27 -22.47 -9.46
CA GLN A 89 6.46 -23.25 -10.69
C GLN A 89 6.69 -22.35 -11.91
N ALA A 90 6.58 -21.03 -11.75
CA ALA A 90 6.69 -20.10 -12.86
C ALA A 90 8.12 -20.07 -13.42
N SER A 91 8.28 -20.48 -14.66
CA SER A 91 9.55 -20.52 -15.40
C SER A 91 9.57 -19.55 -16.59
N ASN A 92 8.52 -18.80 -16.80
CA ASN A 92 8.39 -17.86 -17.91
C ASN A 92 7.45 -16.69 -17.55
N LEU A 93 7.52 -15.62 -18.33
CA LEU A 93 6.74 -14.39 -18.12
C LEU A 93 5.24 -14.67 -18.01
N ILE A 94 4.67 -15.54 -18.83
CA ILE A 94 3.21 -15.80 -18.85
C ILE A 94 2.74 -16.39 -17.52
N LEU A 95 3.46 -17.38 -16.98
CA LEU A 95 3.11 -17.97 -15.68
C LEU A 95 3.26 -16.98 -14.52
N VAL A 96 4.29 -16.12 -14.56
CA VAL A 96 4.45 -15.02 -13.59
C VAL A 96 3.27 -14.05 -13.70
N MET A 97 2.84 -13.67 -14.92
CA MET A 97 1.67 -12.81 -15.13
C MET A 97 0.37 -13.43 -14.61
N VAL A 98 0.13 -14.71 -14.85
CA VAL A 98 -1.06 -15.41 -14.32
C VAL A 98 -1.02 -15.47 -12.81
N SER A 99 0.14 -15.75 -12.21
CA SER A 99 0.30 -15.68 -10.74
C SER A 99 0.04 -14.27 -10.20
N ALA A 100 0.54 -13.21 -10.86
CA ALA A 100 0.30 -11.83 -10.47
C ALA A 100 -1.19 -11.46 -10.53
N VAL A 101 -1.93 -11.95 -11.53
CA VAL A 101 -3.40 -11.78 -11.61
C VAL A 101 -4.10 -12.48 -10.44
N LEU A 102 -3.71 -13.71 -10.07
CA LEU A 102 -4.28 -14.41 -8.91
C LEU A 102 -4.00 -13.69 -7.60
N LEU A 103 -2.78 -13.21 -7.40
CA LEU A 103 -2.39 -12.46 -6.22
C LEU A 103 -3.06 -11.08 -6.17
N GLY A 104 -3.23 -10.41 -7.31
CA GLY A 104 -4.00 -9.18 -7.43
C GLY A 104 -5.48 -9.39 -7.11
N ALA A 105 -6.07 -10.48 -7.57
CA ALA A 105 -7.43 -10.87 -7.22
C ALA A 105 -7.56 -11.20 -5.71
N ALA A 106 -6.59 -11.91 -5.12
CA ALA A 106 -6.54 -12.17 -3.69
C ALA A 106 -6.57 -10.87 -2.88
N ARG A 107 -5.77 -9.88 -3.29
CA ARG A 107 -5.72 -8.55 -2.65
C ARG A 107 -7.05 -7.80 -2.80
N ALA A 108 -7.67 -7.86 -3.98
CA ALA A 108 -8.99 -7.24 -4.21
C ALA A 108 -10.09 -7.86 -3.33
N ILE A 109 -10.08 -9.18 -3.17
CA ILE A 109 -11.02 -9.91 -2.31
C ILE A 109 -10.80 -9.53 -0.82
N TYR A 110 -9.56 -9.37 -0.41
CA TYR A 110 -9.22 -8.98 0.96
C TYR A 110 -9.64 -7.55 1.28
N SER A 111 -9.48 -6.62 0.32
CA SER A 111 -9.69 -5.19 0.51
C SER A 111 -11.08 -4.88 1.09
N GLY A 112 -11.11 -4.25 2.27
CA GLY A 112 -12.32 -3.82 2.96
C GLY A 112 -13.21 -4.94 3.53
N THR A 113 -12.97 -6.21 3.21
CA THR A 113 -13.87 -7.32 3.58
C THR A 113 -13.92 -7.54 5.09
N LEU A 114 -12.78 -7.70 5.73
CA LEU A 114 -12.71 -7.90 7.19
C LEU A 114 -12.86 -6.61 7.98
N ASP A 115 -12.46 -5.47 7.43
CA ASP A 115 -12.63 -4.17 8.09
C ASP A 115 -14.10 -3.83 8.26
N ALA A 116 -14.90 -4.10 7.23
CA ALA A 116 -16.34 -3.94 7.29
C ALA A 116 -16.99 -4.93 8.29
N TRP A 117 -16.52 -6.19 8.34
CA TRP A 117 -16.95 -7.14 9.37
C TRP A 117 -16.62 -6.64 10.78
N PHE A 118 -15.41 -6.13 10.99
CA PHE A 118 -14.99 -5.60 12.28
C PHE A 118 -15.84 -4.39 12.71
N TYR A 119 -16.12 -3.48 11.77
CA TYR A 119 -16.98 -2.32 12.04
C TYR A 119 -18.36 -2.75 12.54
N ASP A 120 -19.03 -3.67 11.85
CA ASP A 120 -20.36 -4.12 12.23
C ASP A 120 -20.36 -4.85 13.59
N GLN A 121 -19.36 -5.71 13.83
CA GLN A 121 -19.22 -6.40 15.12
C GLN A 121 -18.93 -5.42 16.26
N PHE A 122 -18.08 -4.42 16.00
CA PHE A 122 -17.72 -3.40 16.98
C PHE A 122 -18.93 -2.57 17.39
N GLN A 123 -19.79 -2.18 16.44
CA GLN A 123 -21.02 -1.44 16.69
C GLN A 123 -22.08 -2.26 17.42
N SER A 124 -22.06 -3.58 17.27
CA SER A 124 -23.04 -4.49 17.92
C SER A 124 -22.71 -4.79 19.39
N ILE A 125 -21.51 -4.45 19.87
CA ILE A 125 -21.05 -4.76 21.23
C ILE A 125 -20.99 -3.45 22.03
N GLU A 126 -21.72 -3.40 23.16
CA GLU A 126 -21.63 -2.27 24.09
C GLU A 126 -20.27 -2.23 24.77
N GLY A 127 -19.70 -1.02 24.91
CA GLY A 127 -18.43 -0.78 25.60
C GLY A 127 -17.98 0.68 25.48
N GLU A 128 -16.95 1.05 26.23
CA GLU A 128 -16.46 2.44 26.33
C GLU A 128 -15.41 2.80 25.26
N ALA A 129 -14.86 1.80 24.54
CA ALA A 129 -13.83 2.07 23.56
C ALA A 129 -14.39 2.79 22.33
N SER A 130 -13.74 3.88 21.91
CA SER A 130 -14.08 4.52 20.64
C SER A 130 -13.58 3.69 19.45
N TYR A 131 -14.32 3.70 18.35
CA TYR A 131 -13.89 3.04 17.11
C TYR A 131 -12.54 3.58 16.61
N HIS A 132 -12.29 4.88 16.79
CA HIS A 132 -11.02 5.50 16.45
C HIS A 132 -9.85 4.91 17.26
N SER A 133 -10.00 4.69 18.56
CA SER A 133 -8.97 4.09 19.40
C SER A 133 -8.73 2.61 19.05
N ALA A 134 -9.79 1.90 18.64
CA ALA A 134 -9.69 0.52 18.16
C ALA A 134 -8.89 0.44 16.87
N LEU A 135 -9.19 1.29 15.88
CA LEU A 135 -8.45 1.36 14.61
C LEU A 135 -6.97 1.71 14.83
N ALA A 136 -6.66 2.64 15.76
CA ALA A 136 -5.27 2.98 16.07
C ALA A 136 -4.48 1.76 16.56
N LYS A 137 -5.07 0.95 17.45
CA LYS A 137 -4.44 -0.30 17.95
C LYS A 137 -4.25 -1.32 16.83
N ILE A 138 -5.26 -1.48 15.96
CA ILE A 138 -5.19 -2.39 14.81
C ILE A 138 -4.07 -1.96 13.86
N ASN A 139 -3.98 -0.67 13.52
CA ASN A 139 -2.96 -0.15 12.61
C ASN A 139 -1.53 -0.32 13.17
N ILE A 140 -1.34 -0.17 14.48
CA ILE A 140 -0.05 -0.46 15.12
C ILE A 140 0.32 -1.94 14.92
N MET A 141 -0.63 -2.87 15.13
CA MET A 141 -0.41 -4.30 14.96
C MET A 141 -0.18 -4.69 13.49
N VAL A 142 -0.86 -4.03 12.54
CA VAL A 142 -0.62 -4.16 11.09
C VAL A 142 0.82 -3.76 10.74
N THR A 143 1.25 -2.57 11.18
CA THR A 143 2.60 -2.07 10.94
C THR A 143 3.66 -3.00 11.54
N PHE A 144 3.43 -3.47 12.75
CA PHE A 144 4.30 -4.45 13.41
C PHE A 144 4.36 -5.76 12.62
N GLY A 145 3.21 -6.26 12.15
CA GLY A 145 3.13 -7.46 11.32
C GLY A 145 3.93 -7.32 10.03
N LEU A 146 3.75 -6.20 9.29
CA LEU A 146 4.52 -5.90 8.08
C LEU A 146 6.03 -5.84 8.35
N ALA A 147 6.45 -5.14 9.39
CA ALA A 147 7.86 -5.00 9.74
C ALA A 147 8.49 -6.35 10.12
N LEU A 148 7.80 -7.12 10.97
CA LEU A 148 8.26 -8.46 11.37
C LEU A 148 8.31 -9.42 10.19
N GLY A 149 7.26 -9.43 9.36
CA GLY A 149 7.22 -10.22 8.14
C GLY A 149 8.35 -9.88 7.18
N SER A 150 8.67 -8.59 7.02
CA SER A 150 9.77 -8.14 6.18
C SER A 150 11.14 -8.54 6.71
N LEU A 151 11.36 -8.46 8.03
CA LEU A 151 12.61 -8.95 8.65
C LEU A 151 12.79 -10.44 8.39
N ILE A 152 11.75 -11.24 8.65
CA ILE A 152 11.78 -12.68 8.40
C ILE A 152 11.97 -12.94 6.89
N GLY A 153 11.24 -12.23 6.03
CA GLY A 153 11.29 -12.40 4.57
C GLY A 153 12.65 -12.12 3.96
N GLY A 154 13.39 -11.14 4.50
CA GLY A 154 14.76 -10.89 4.08
C GLY A 154 15.78 -11.87 4.66
N TRP A 155 15.50 -12.45 5.84
CA TRP A 155 16.39 -13.43 6.48
C TRP A 155 16.26 -14.83 5.88
N LEU A 156 15.07 -15.25 5.46
CA LEU A 156 14.77 -16.61 4.98
C LEU A 156 15.69 -17.09 3.87
N PRO A 157 15.97 -16.34 2.78
CA PRO A 157 16.82 -16.83 1.69
C PRO A 157 18.25 -17.18 2.13
N ASP A 158 18.81 -16.45 3.10
CA ASP A 158 20.17 -16.64 3.62
C ASP A 158 20.25 -17.68 4.74
N SER A 159 19.10 -18.11 5.28
CA SER A 159 19.05 -18.96 6.47
C SER A 159 19.59 -20.39 6.24
N GLY A 160 19.61 -20.84 4.99
CA GLY A 160 19.98 -22.22 4.66
C GLY A 160 19.06 -23.30 5.26
N LEU A 161 17.91 -22.90 5.85
CA LEU A 161 17.00 -23.80 6.56
C LEU A 161 16.46 -24.94 5.68
N VAL A 162 16.15 -24.60 4.42
CA VAL A 162 15.57 -25.54 3.47
C VAL A 162 16.09 -25.23 2.06
N HIS A 163 16.67 -26.23 1.44
CA HIS A 163 17.01 -26.20 0.02
C HIS A 163 16.55 -27.48 -0.64
N PHE A 164 15.53 -27.38 -1.47
CA PHE A 164 15.08 -28.51 -2.26
C PHE A 164 15.64 -28.43 -3.68
N SER A 165 16.00 -29.54 -4.29
CA SER A 165 16.58 -29.60 -5.64
C SER A 165 15.66 -29.05 -6.75
N TRP A 166 14.37 -28.91 -6.50
CA TRP A 166 13.37 -28.34 -7.41
C TRP A 166 13.19 -26.83 -7.29
N MET A 167 13.78 -26.19 -6.27
CA MET A 167 13.77 -24.74 -6.13
C MET A 167 14.54 -24.10 -7.27
N GLN A 168 13.95 -23.08 -7.89
CA GLN A 168 14.57 -22.34 -8.98
C GLN A 168 15.38 -21.14 -8.45
N SER A 169 15.11 -20.71 -7.22
CA SER A 169 15.71 -19.54 -6.58
C SER A 169 15.74 -19.69 -5.05
N ILE A 170 16.70 -19.04 -4.42
CA ILE A 170 16.75 -18.91 -2.94
C ILE A 170 15.50 -18.23 -2.36
N TYR A 171 14.82 -17.39 -3.17
CA TYR A 171 13.60 -16.70 -2.77
C TYR A 171 12.34 -17.58 -2.77
N ASP A 172 12.43 -18.80 -3.31
CA ASP A 172 11.30 -19.75 -3.29
C ASP A 172 10.91 -20.18 -1.89
N ILE A 173 11.83 -20.11 -0.95
CA ILE A 173 11.52 -20.33 0.48
C ILE A 173 10.48 -19.37 1.01
N ASN A 174 10.50 -18.11 0.57
CA ASN A 174 9.50 -17.10 0.97
C ASN A 174 8.11 -17.52 0.50
N LEU A 175 7.98 -18.02 -0.73
CA LEU A 175 6.70 -18.51 -1.27
C LEU A 175 6.20 -19.74 -0.51
N LEU A 176 7.08 -20.66 -0.14
CA LEU A 176 6.72 -21.82 0.69
C LEU A 176 6.22 -21.41 2.08
N VAL A 177 6.90 -20.45 2.71
CA VAL A 177 6.48 -19.92 4.01
C VAL A 177 5.16 -19.16 3.88
N ILE A 178 4.94 -18.39 2.79
CA ILE A 178 3.67 -17.73 2.52
C ILE A 178 2.52 -18.75 2.39
N ILE A 179 2.73 -19.84 1.64
CA ILE A 179 1.73 -20.89 1.47
C ILE A 179 1.40 -21.53 2.81
N THR A 180 2.41 -21.98 3.56
CA THR A 180 2.21 -22.66 4.86
C THR A 180 1.61 -21.73 5.91
N ALA A 181 2.06 -20.48 5.99
CA ALA A 181 1.50 -19.47 6.88
C ALA A 181 0.07 -19.07 6.49
N SER A 182 -0.27 -19.00 5.19
CA SER A 182 -1.64 -18.74 4.73
C SER A 182 -2.58 -19.89 5.06
N ILE A 183 -2.12 -21.15 4.97
CA ILE A 183 -2.88 -22.33 5.42
C ILE A 183 -3.11 -22.26 6.94
N ALA A 184 -2.06 -21.96 7.71
CA ALA A 184 -2.17 -21.80 9.16
C ALA A 184 -3.13 -20.66 9.53
N LEU A 185 -3.03 -19.51 8.84
CA LEU A 185 -3.93 -18.37 9.07
C LEU A 185 -5.38 -18.70 8.71
N LEU A 186 -5.63 -19.51 7.67
CA LEU A 186 -6.97 -19.96 7.30
C LEU A 186 -7.61 -20.76 8.43
N ILE A 187 -6.82 -21.60 9.14
CA ILE A 187 -7.26 -22.36 10.31
C ILE A 187 -7.46 -21.42 11.51
N VAL A 188 -6.47 -20.59 11.82
CA VAL A 188 -6.50 -19.67 12.97
C VAL A 188 -7.61 -18.63 12.85
N THR A 189 -7.92 -18.18 11.64
CA THR A 189 -9.02 -17.23 11.40
C THR A 189 -10.37 -17.79 11.89
N GLN A 190 -10.57 -19.11 11.92
CA GLN A 190 -11.82 -19.70 12.43
C GLN A 190 -12.03 -19.42 13.92
N TRP A 191 -10.94 -19.24 14.67
CA TRP A 191 -10.98 -18.95 16.12
C TRP A 191 -10.92 -17.45 16.41
N LEU A 192 -10.15 -16.70 15.61
CA LEU A 192 -9.98 -15.26 15.82
C LEU A 192 -11.20 -14.46 15.33
N VAL A 193 -11.77 -14.88 14.21
CA VAL A 193 -12.88 -14.20 13.53
C VAL A 193 -14.06 -15.19 13.44
N PRO A 194 -14.93 -15.25 14.46
CA PRO A 194 -16.06 -16.18 14.46
C PRO A 194 -17.00 -15.86 13.29
N ILE A 195 -17.54 -16.92 12.68
CA ILE A 195 -18.54 -16.79 11.63
C ILE A 195 -19.76 -16.10 12.22
N GLU A 196 -20.31 -15.16 11.49
CA GLU A 196 -21.51 -14.39 11.84
C GLU A 196 -22.64 -15.32 12.31
N LEU A 197 -22.92 -15.33 13.61
CA LEU A 197 -24.10 -15.98 14.19
C LEU A 197 -25.34 -15.09 14.08
N SER A 198 -25.14 -13.83 13.74
CA SER A 198 -26.22 -12.87 13.51
C SER A 198 -26.36 -12.57 12.03
N LYS A 199 -27.51 -12.93 11.47
CA LYS A 199 -28.01 -12.29 10.25
C LYS A 199 -28.35 -10.84 10.62
N VAL A 200 -27.32 -9.99 10.75
CA VAL A 200 -27.57 -8.57 10.55
C VAL A 200 -27.95 -8.49 9.07
N GLN A 201 -29.24 -8.58 8.81
CA GLN A 201 -29.82 -8.10 7.57
C GLN A 201 -29.46 -6.60 7.54
N SER A 202 -28.27 -6.29 7.05
CA SER A 202 -28.05 -4.98 6.46
C SER A 202 -29.15 -4.89 5.40
N LYS A 203 -30.23 -4.14 5.72
CA LYS A 203 -31.20 -3.74 4.70
C LYS A 203 -30.33 -3.29 3.53
N PRO A 204 -30.52 -3.86 2.33
CA PRO A 204 -29.79 -3.37 1.18
C PRO A 204 -30.11 -1.88 1.13
N GLU A 205 -29.11 -1.03 1.41
CA GLU A 205 -29.28 0.39 1.12
C GLU A 205 -29.71 0.46 -0.34
N PRO A 206 -30.79 1.19 -0.64
CA PRO A 206 -31.28 1.29 -2.02
C PRO A 206 -30.07 1.72 -2.84
N ARG A 207 -29.62 0.86 -3.75
CA ARG A 207 -28.54 1.17 -4.68
C ARG A 207 -28.90 2.52 -5.27
N PRO A 208 -28.10 3.59 -5.03
CA PRO A 208 -28.44 4.86 -5.62
C PRO A 208 -28.50 4.63 -7.13
N SER A 209 -29.68 4.80 -7.68
CA SER A 209 -29.99 4.61 -9.12
C SER A 209 -29.13 5.45 -10.07
N ASN A 210 -28.13 6.18 -9.51
CA ASN A 210 -27.31 7.17 -10.19
C ASN A 210 -25.81 7.10 -9.82
N LEU A 211 -25.24 5.91 -9.53
CA LEU A 211 -23.79 5.78 -9.24
C LEU A 211 -22.93 6.35 -10.36
N LEU A 212 -23.27 6.06 -11.62
CA LEU A 212 -22.57 6.61 -12.79
C LEU A 212 -22.73 8.13 -12.88
N THR A 213 -23.91 8.65 -12.57
CA THR A 213 -24.16 10.09 -12.57
C THR A 213 -23.39 10.79 -11.46
N LYS A 214 -23.36 10.24 -10.24
CA LYS A 214 -22.55 10.75 -9.13
C LYS A 214 -21.06 10.69 -9.45
N GLY A 215 -20.59 9.57 -9.99
CA GLY A 215 -19.20 9.43 -10.43
C GLY A 215 -18.80 10.48 -11.47
N ARG A 216 -19.65 10.70 -12.48
CA ARG A 216 -19.42 11.74 -13.49
C ARG A 216 -19.45 13.16 -12.90
N GLN A 217 -20.35 13.43 -11.96
CA GLN A 217 -20.41 14.71 -11.26
C GLN A 217 -19.16 14.93 -10.39
N ALA A 218 -18.70 13.92 -9.66
CA ALA A 218 -17.50 13.99 -8.86
C ALA A 218 -16.23 14.20 -9.71
N LEU A 219 -16.11 13.51 -10.85
CA LEU A 219 -15.05 13.75 -11.82
C LEU A 219 -15.09 15.19 -12.38
N ARG A 220 -16.28 15.68 -12.74
CA ARG A 220 -16.43 17.05 -13.21
C ARG A 220 -16.06 18.07 -12.13
N LEU A 221 -16.47 17.82 -10.87
CA LEU A 221 -16.11 18.65 -9.72
C LEU A 221 -14.59 18.64 -9.53
N SER A 222 -13.96 17.47 -9.54
CA SER A 222 -12.51 17.33 -9.41
C SER A 222 -11.74 18.15 -10.44
N TRP A 223 -12.25 18.26 -11.66
CA TRP A 223 -11.56 18.94 -12.75
C TRP A 223 -11.74 20.47 -12.77
N HIS A 224 -12.81 20.99 -12.16
CA HIS A 224 -13.13 22.42 -12.17
C HIS A 224 -12.89 23.11 -10.83
N HIS A 225 -12.77 22.38 -9.73
CA HIS A 225 -12.57 22.97 -8.41
C HIS A 225 -11.11 23.38 -8.20
N SER A 226 -10.89 24.58 -7.68
CA SER A 226 -9.54 25.17 -7.52
C SER A 226 -8.61 24.38 -6.60
N VAL A 227 -9.14 23.62 -5.63
CA VAL A 227 -8.38 22.79 -4.71
C VAL A 227 -8.35 21.33 -5.15
N LEU A 228 -9.49 20.76 -5.56
CA LEU A 228 -9.58 19.34 -5.89
C LEU A 228 -8.78 18.98 -7.15
N LYS A 229 -8.73 19.85 -8.15
CA LYS A 229 -7.95 19.62 -9.38
C LYS A 229 -6.46 19.42 -9.08
N PRO A 230 -5.74 20.34 -8.42
CA PRO A 230 -4.35 20.12 -8.01
C PRO A 230 -4.17 18.87 -7.15
N VAL A 231 -5.06 18.63 -6.19
CA VAL A 231 -5.00 17.44 -5.32
C VAL A 231 -5.08 16.16 -6.15
N MET A 232 -6.01 16.04 -7.11
CA MET A 232 -6.14 14.84 -7.95
C MET A 232 -4.94 14.66 -8.89
N GLN A 233 -4.44 15.73 -9.49
CA GLN A 233 -3.27 15.68 -10.36
C GLN A 233 -2.01 15.23 -9.59
N THR A 234 -1.79 15.77 -8.40
CA THR A 234 -0.69 15.36 -7.55
C THR A 234 -0.86 13.93 -7.04
N THR A 235 -2.08 13.50 -6.73
CA THR A 235 -2.38 12.11 -6.31
C THR A 235 -1.98 11.11 -7.39
N LEU A 236 -2.25 11.41 -8.65
CA LEU A 236 -1.80 10.56 -9.77
C LEU A 236 -0.27 10.48 -9.80
N VAL A 237 0.43 11.61 -9.70
CA VAL A 237 1.90 11.65 -9.69
C VAL A 237 2.47 10.93 -8.46
N LEU A 238 1.80 11.02 -7.29
CA LEU A 238 2.21 10.26 -6.10
C LEU A 238 2.19 8.76 -6.37
N GLY A 239 1.13 8.24 -7.00
CA GLY A 239 1.07 6.84 -7.42
C GLY A 239 2.20 6.48 -8.38
N MET A 240 2.53 7.38 -9.33
CA MET A 240 3.66 7.16 -10.24
C MET A 240 5.00 7.07 -9.50
N VAL A 241 5.28 8.02 -8.61
CA VAL A 241 6.55 8.09 -7.87
C VAL A 241 6.70 6.91 -6.91
N LEU A 242 5.63 6.58 -6.19
CA LEU A 242 5.61 5.45 -5.26
C LEU A 242 5.94 4.14 -5.99
N SER A 243 5.23 3.86 -7.09
CA SER A 243 5.45 2.65 -7.88
C SER A 243 6.85 2.60 -8.50
N CYS A 244 7.37 3.73 -8.98
CA CYS A 244 8.74 3.84 -9.49
C CYS A 244 9.78 3.45 -8.42
N VAL A 245 9.66 4.00 -7.21
CA VAL A 245 10.63 3.74 -6.15
C VAL A 245 10.47 2.31 -5.62
N GLU A 246 9.23 1.86 -5.36
CA GLU A 246 8.97 0.51 -4.82
C GLU A 246 9.38 -0.62 -5.75
N ASN A 247 9.28 -0.44 -7.07
CA ASN A 247 9.66 -1.47 -8.04
C ASN A 247 11.17 -1.49 -8.34
N LEU A 248 11.88 -0.38 -8.12
CA LEU A 248 13.26 -0.25 -8.58
C LEU A 248 14.31 -0.23 -7.45
N TRP A 249 13.90 -0.08 -6.18
CA TRP A 249 14.88 -0.01 -5.08
C TRP A 249 15.61 -1.33 -4.83
N GLN A 250 14.93 -2.47 -4.99
CA GLN A 250 15.54 -3.78 -4.79
C GLN A 250 16.60 -4.09 -5.84
N PRO A 251 16.32 -3.97 -7.17
CA PRO A 251 17.35 -4.11 -8.19
C PRO A 251 18.53 -3.17 -7.96
N TYR A 252 18.27 -1.88 -7.67
CA TYR A 252 19.34 -0.92 -7.40
C TYR A 252 20.21 -1.32 -6.21
N LEU A 253 19.58 -1.71 -5.10
CA LEU A 253 20.30 -2.14 -3.92
C LEU A 253 21.08 -3.44 -4.18
N SER A 254 20.54 -4.36 -4.99
CA SER A 254 21.25 -5.61 -5.32
C SER A 254 22.53 -5.33 -6.13
N GLU A 255 22.54 -4.33 -7.00
CA GLU A 255 23.73 -3.88 -7.71
C GLU A 255 24.78 -3.33 -6.72
N LEU A 256 24.36 -2.50 -5.74
CA LEU A 256 25.25 -1.97 -4.71
C LEU A 256 25.83 -3.05 -3.78
N LEU A 257 25.10 -4.15 -3.60
CA LEU A 257 25.52 -5.27 -2.74
C LEU A 257 26.36 -6.31 -3.48
N SER A 258 26.37 -6.33 -4.82
CA SER A 258 27.10 -7.30 -5.63
C SER A 258 28.62 -7.30 -5.35
N GLU A 259 29.14 -6.17 -4.88
CA GLU A 259 30.55 -6.00 -4.49
C GLU A 259 30.81 -6.35 -3.02
N ARG A 260 29.79 -6.65 -2.22
CA ARG A 260 29.86 -6.92 -0.77
C ARG A 260 29.27 -8.30 -0.46
N ASP A 261 29.87 -8.97 0.50
CA ASP A 261 29.41 -10.27 1.03
C ASP A 261 28.17 -10.08 1.97
N SER A 262 27.23 -9.25 1.53
CA SER A 262 26.02 -8.90 2.30
C SER A 262 24.81 -9.66 1.78
N GLY A 263 24.14 -10.38 2.67
CA GLY A 263 23.00 -11.21 2.32
C GLY A 263 21.68 -10.46 2.16
N THR A 264 20.61 -11.20 1.86
CA THR A 264 19.25 -10.68 1.65
C THR A 264 18.62 -10.06 2.90
N GLN A 265 19.21 -10.26 4.07
CA GLN A 265 18.78 -9.68 5.35
C GLN A 265 18.71 -8.14 5.30
N VAL A 266 19.59 -7.50 4.51
CA VAL A 266 19.62 -6.04 4.33
C VAL A 266 18.30 -5.53 3.73
N PHE A 267 17.75 -6.26 2.73
CA PHE A 267 16.46 -5.92 2.13
C PHE A 267 15.32 -6.01 3.14
N GLY A 268 15.35 -7.03 4.00
CA GLY A 268 14.38 -7.19 5.09
C GLY A 268 14.44 -6.06 6.09
N LEU A 269 15.64 -5.66 6.50
CA LEU A 269 15.85 -4.56 7.45
C LEU A 269 15.37 -3.22 6.88
N ILE A 270 15.74 -2.90 5.64
CA ILE A 270 15.31 -1.66 4.97
C ILE A 270 13.79 -1.63 4.82
N SER A 271 13.15 -2.75 4.42
CA SER A 271 11.70 -2.84 4.32
C SER A 271 11.01 -2.64 5.68
N ALA A 272 11.52 -3.26 6.74
CA ALA A 272 10.97 -3.10 8.08
C ALA A 272 11.09 -1.65 8.58
N LEU A 273 12.25 -1.03 8.37
CA LEU A 273 12.48 0.37 8.72
C LEU A 273 11.60 1.32 7.89
N TYR A 274 11.36 1.01 6.61
CA TYR A 274 10.42 1.75 5.76
C TYR A 274 9.02 1.83 6.39
N PHE A 275 8.45 0.70 6.82
CA PHE A 275 7.13 0.69 7.46
C PHE A 275 7.12 1.48 8.78
N LEU A 276 8.18 1.37 9.57
CA LEU A 276 8.30 2.14 10.81
C LEU A 276 8.44 3.64 10.55
N MET A 277 9.21 4.04 9.54
CA MET A 277 9.36 5.45 9.14
C MET A 277 8.03 6.04 8.65
N ALA A 278 7.25 5.30 7.86
CA ALA A 278 5.93 5.73 7.42
C ALA A 278 4.98 5.96 8.61
N ALA A 279 4.98 5.05 9.59
CA ALA A 279 4.18 5.19 10.81
C ALA A 279 4.61 6.40 11.65
N GLN A 280 5.92 6.60 11.85
CA GLN A 280 6.46 7.75 12.58
C GLN A 280 6.14 9.08 11.87
N SER A 281 6.28 9.12 10.56
CA SER A 281 5.98 10.29 9.75
C SER A 281 4.51 10.69 9.88
N SER A 282 3.60 9.73 9.80
CA SER A 282 2.17 9.96 9.97
C SER A 282 1.85 10.52 11.36
N TRP A 283 2.47 9.98 12.42
CA TRP A 283 2.30 10.48 13.79
C TRP A 283 2.88 11.89 13.97
N LEU A 284 4.06 12.16 13.40
CA LEU A 284 4.74 13.45 13.53
C LEU A 284 4.06 14.54 12.69
N SER A 285 3.34 14.18 11.63
CA SER A 285 2.68 15.14 10.72
C SER A 285 1.78 16.14 11.45
N VAL A 286 1.10 15.70 12.53
CA VAL A 286 0.24 16.56 13.35
C VAL A 286 1.06 17.66 14.06
N ARG A 287 2.24 17.30 14.59
CA ARG A 287 3.13 18.28 15.25
C ARG A 287 3.79 19.20 14.24
N VAL A 288 4.25 18.67 13.12
CA VAL A 288 4.91 19.46 12.06
C VAL A 288 3.92 20.44 11.42
N LEU A 289 2.62 20.10 11.34
CA LEU A 289 1.58 21.00 10.84
C LEU A 289 1.51 22.32 11.66
N SER A 290 1.77 22.26 12.96
CA SER A 290 1.79 23.46 13.81
C SER A 290 2.90 24.44 13.43
N TRP A 291 4.04 23.95 12.91
CA TRP A 291 5.14 24.79 12.43
C TRP A 291 4.75 25.62 11.20
N PHE A 292 3.75 25.16 10.44
CA PHE A 292 3.18 25.86 9.29
C PHE A 292 1.90 26.61 9.63
N SER A 293 1.69 26.96 10.92
CA SER A 293 0.50 27.69 11.40
C SER A 293 -0.81 26.97 11.03
N GLY A 294 -0.80 25.65 10.97
CA GLY A 294 -1.97 24.83 10.63
C GLY A 294 -2.27 24.77 9.12
N SER A 295 -1.40 25.27 8.27
CA SER A 295 -1.64 25.24 6.81
C SER A 295 -1.28 23.89 6.21
N HIS A 296 -2.31 23.08 5.90
CA HIS A 296 -2.15 21.80 5.21
C HIS A 296 -1.46 21.95 3.86
N ARG A 297 -1.80 23.00 3.12
CA ARG A 297 -1.19 23.33 1.84
C ARG A 297 0.34 23.48 1.93
N MET A 298 0.82 24.26 2.91
CA MET A 298 2.27 24.51 3.09
C MET A 298 3.00 23.26 3.52
N LEU A 299 2.42 22.46 4.42
CA LEU A 299 3.02 21.19 4.83
C LEU A 299 3.17 20.25 3.63
N ILE A 300 2.15 20.10 2.79
CA ILE A 300 2.22 19.25 1.59
C ILE A 300 3.29 19.78 0.64
N LEU A 301 3.27 21.08 0.32
CA LEU A 301 4.24 21.68 -0.60
C LEU A 301 5.68 21.43 -0.15
N VAL A 302 5.99 21.76 1.10
CA VAL A 302 7.36 21.64 1.64
C VAL A 302 7.78 20.17 1.73
N SER A 303 6.94 19.28 2.24
CA SER A 303 7.28 17.86 2.37
C SER A 303 7.50 17.22 0.99
N ARG A 304 6.69 17.54 -0.02
CA ARG A 304 6.82 16.97 -1.38
C ARG A 304 8.04 17.52 -2.12
N VAL A 305 8.32 18.82 -2.00
CA VAL A 305 9.53 19.43 -2.58
C VAL A 305 10.78 18.84 -1.94
N ALA A 306 10.78 18.69 -0.60
CA ALA A 306 11.88 18.05 0.11
C ALA A 306 12.04 16.57 -0.33
N SER A 307 10.94 15.82 -0.44
CA SER A 307 10.98 14.43 -0.92
C SER A 307 11.55 14.34 -2.34
N ALA A 308 11.17 15.26 -3.23
CA ALA A 308 11.71 15.29 -4.59
C ALA A 308 13.22 15.53 -4.61
N GLY A 309 13.72 16.46 -3.76
CA GLY A 309 15.15 16.69 -3.60
C GLY A 309 15.91 15.46 -3.06
N VAL A 310 15.30 14.77 -2.07
CA VAL A 310 15.89 13.55 -1.50
C VAL A 310 15.84 12.40 -2.52
N LEU A 311 14.77 12.27 -3.32
CA LEU A 311 14.70 11.26 -4.40
C LEU A 311 15.76 11.50 -5.47
N PHE A 312 16.03 12.76 -5.81
CA PHE A 312 17.14 13.08 -6.69
C PHE A 312 18.49 12.68 -6.06
N GLY A 313 18.67 12.94 -4.76
CA GLY A 313 19.84 12.48 -4.00
C GLY A 313 19.96 10.95 -3.98
N LEU A 314 18.82 10.21 -3.90
CA LEU A 314 18.80 8.74 -3.94
C LEU A 314 19.39 8.20 -5.24
N ALA A 315 19.09 8.85 -6.37
CA ALA A 315 19.62 8.47 -7.68
C ALA A 315 21.14 8.60 -7.80
N LEU A 316 21.78 9.34 -6.88
CA LEU A 316 23.22 9.59 -6.86
C LEU A 316 23.97 8.77 -5.79
N THR A 317 23.26 7.94 -5.03
CA THR A 317 23.90 7.12 -3.98
C THR A 317 24.69 5.98 -4.62
N THR A 318 25.90 5.74 -4.12
CA THR A 318 26.79 4.68 -4.60
C THR A 318 27.21 3.72 -3.49
N GLN A 319 26.76 3.96 -2.25
CA GLN A 319 27.09 3.15 -1.09
C GLN A 319 25.83 2.73 -0.34
N LEU A 320 25.86 1.53 0.26
CA LEU A 320 24.74 0.96 1.00
C LEU A 320 24.21 1.89 2.08
N GLU A 321 25.12 2.47 2.89
CA GLU A 321 24.76 3.28 4.04
C GLU A 321 24.05 4.59 3.60
N SER A 322 24.60 5.25 2.57
CA SER A 322 23.99 6.45 2.00
C SER A 322 22.64 6.14 1.35
N PHE A 323 22.55 5.02 0.62
CA PHE A 323 21.29 4.56 0.04
C PHE A 323 20.23 4.34 1.12
N ALA A 324 20.53 3.57 2.17
CA ALA A 324 19.57 3.26 3.23
C ALA A 324 19.06 4.53 3.93
N ILE A 325 19.96 5.46 4.28
CA ILE A 325 19.59 6.72 4.94
C ILE A 325 18.69 7.57 4.03
N VAL A 326 19.11 7.76 2.78
CA VAL A 326 18.38 8.62 1.83
C VAL A 326 17.03 7.99 1.45
N TYR A 327 16.96 6.66 1.26
CA TYR A 327 15.73 5.93 1.00
C TYR A 327 14.71 6.08 2.13
N LEU A 328 15.14 5.87 3.38
CA LEU A 328 14.27 6.02 4.55
C LEU A 328 13.83 7.48 4.74
N LEU A 329 14.71 8.44 4.52
CA LEU A 329 14.39 9.87 4.58
C LEU A 329 13.39 10.26 3.48
N PHE A 330 13.54 9.70 2.27
CA PHE A 330 12.57 9.91 1.20
C PHE A 330 11.17 9.49 1.64
N PHE A 331 10.99 8.26 2.13
CA PHE A 331 9.68 7.79 2.55
C PHE A 331 9.12 8.52 3.76
N PHE A 332 9.97 8.91 4.71
CA PHE A 332 9.57 9.75 5.83
C PHE A 332 8.96 11.07 5.35
N LEU A 333 9.65 11.79 4.47
CA LEU A 333 9.17 13.07 3.93
C LEU A 333 7.98 12.88 2.98
N PHE A 334 7.99 11.81 2.19
CA PHE A 334 6.93 11.51 1.24
C PHE A 334 5.60 11.28 1.93
N THR A 335 5.57 10.53 3.03
CA THR A 335 4.34 10.23 3.79
C THR A 335 3.92 11.37 4.72
N LEU A 336 4.81 12.31 5.05
CA LEU A 336 4.54 13.41 5.99
C LEU A 336 3.35 14.29 5.56
N GLY A 337 3.16 14.48 4.25
CA GLY A 337 2.08 15.27 3.68
C GLY A 337 0.77 14.53 3.43
N GLU A 338 0.72 13.20 3.57
CA GLU A 338 -0.44 12.39 3.17
C GLU A 338 -1.70 12.68 3.99
N ASN A 339 -1.56 12.78 5.31
CA ASN A 339 -2.68 13.14 6.19
C ASN A 339 -3.26 14.51 5.81
N SER A 340 -2.40 15.51 5.57
CA SER A 340 -2.82 16.84 5.16
C SER A 340 -3.49 16.86 3.79
N GLN A 341 -3.04 16.04 2.85
CA GLN A 341 -3.67 15.89 1.54
C GLN A 341 -5.05 15.27 1.65
N SER A 342 -5.21 14.26 2.52
CA SER A 342 -6.51 13.63 2.81
C SER A 342 -7.49 14.62 3.44
N VAL A 343 -7.02 15.49 4.34
CA VAL A 343 -7.84 16.56 4.95
C VAL A 343 -8.27 17.56 3.88
N LEU A 344 -7.36 18.07 3.05
CA LEU A 344 -7.72 18.99 1.96
C LEU A 344 -8.73 18.40 0.99
N LEU A 345 -8.59 17.12 0.66
CA LEU A 345 -9.54 16.41 -0.19
C LEU A 345 -10.94 16.37 0.43
N GLN A 346 -11.03 15.98 1.71
CA GLN A 346 -12.31 15.83 2.41
C GLN A 346 -12.98 17.17 2.69
N ASP A 347 -12.24 18.19 3.11
CA ASP A 347 -12.76 19.53 3.39
C ASP A 347 -13.25 20.27 2.15
N SER A 348 -12.63 19.98 1.00
CA SER A 348 -13.01 20.56 -0.29
C SER A 348 -14.13 19.79 -1.01
N THR A 349 -14.60 18.67 -0.43
CA THR A 349 -15.60 17.79 -1.03
C THR A 349 -16.93 17.89 -0.29
N PRO A 350 -18.08 18.11 -1.00
CA PRO A 350 -19.40 18.04 -0.41
C PRO A 350 -19.63 16.71 0.33
N SER A 351 -20.36 16.76 1.47
CA SER A 351 -20.54 15.61 2.36
C SER A 351 -21.15 14.38 1.68
N ASP A 352 -22.08 14.59 0.73
CA ASP A 352 -22.77 13.55 -0.04
C ASP A 352 -21.91 12.91 -1.15
N MET A 353 -20.73 13.50 -1.44
CA MET A 353 -19.79 13.03 -2.48
C MET A 353 -18.44 12.56 -1.92
N ARG A 354 -18.21 12.62 -0.60
CA ARG A 354 -16.90 12.29 0.02
C ARG A 354 -16.43 10.88 -0.30
N SER A 355 -17.31 9.88 -0.16
CA SER A 355 -16.95 8.49 -0.47
C SER A 355 -16.57 8.30 -1.95
N THR A 356 -17.35 8.92 -2.85
CA THR A 356 -17.05 8.88 -4.30
C THR A 356 -15.71 9.55 -4.60
N MET A 357 -15.42 10.68 -3.94
CA MET A 357 -14.17 11.42 -4.16
C MET A 357 -12.95 10.65 -3.64
N LEU A 358 -13.07 9.97 -2.49
CA LEU A 358 -12.03 9.08 -1.98
C LEU A 358 -11.76 7.91 -2.94
N SER A 359 -12.80 7.33 -3.52
CA SER A 359 -12.65 6.28 -4.55
C SER A 359 -11.97 6.79 -5.81
N ILE A 360 -12.29 8.00 -6.27
CA ILE A 360 -11.59 8.63 -7.40
C ILE A 360 -10.12 8.89 -7.06
N SER A 361 -9.82 9.36 -5.85
CA SER A 361 -8.46 9.58 -5.38
C SER A 361 -7.65 8.27 -5.38
N SER A 362 -8.22 7.19 -4.86
CA SER A 362 -7.60 5.85 -4.90
C SER A 362 -7.36 5.38 -6.33
N LEU A 363 -8.34 5.60 -7.23
CA LEU A 363 -8.18 5.28 -8.65
C LEU A 363 -7.05 6.08 -9.30
N MET A 364 -6.87 7.37 -8.94
CA MET A 364 -5.76 8.17 -9.46
C MET A 364 -4.39 7.61 -9.04
N VAL A 365 -4.23 7.21 -7.76
CA VAL A 365 -3.00 6.53 -7.30
C VAL A 365 -2.75 5.27 -8.12
N THR A 366 -3.78 4.45 -8.28
CA THR A 366 -3.69 3.17 -9.01
C THR A 366 -3.31 3.36 -10.48
N VAL A 367 -3.99 4.28 -11.18
CA VAL A 367 -3.69 4.58 -12.60
C VAL A 367 -2.28 5.16 -12.74
N GLY A 368 -1.88 6.05 -11.82
CA GLY A 368 -0.51 6.54 -11.76
C GLY A 368 0.50 5.43 -11.57
N GLY A 369 0.27 4.53 -10.62
CA GLY A 369 1.12 3.37 -10.33
C GLY A 369 1.24 2.40 -11.51
N MET A 370 0.12 2.08 -12.16
CA MET A 370 0.13 1.21 -13.36
C MET A 370 0.94 1.84 -14.51
N GLY A 371 0.67 3.11 -14.84
CA GLY A 371 1.39 3.81 -15.89
C GLY A 371 2.89 3.92 -15.59
N ALA A 372 3.23 4.16 -14.32
CA ALA A 372 4.61 4.22 -13.87
C ALA A 372 5.31 2.86 -13.91
N SER A 373 4.65 1.78 -13.50
CA SER A 373 5.23 0.43 -13.58
C SER A 373 5.65 0.10 -15.01
N LEU A 374 4.79 0.41 -15.99
CA LEU A 374 5.12 0.22 -17.41
C LEU A 374 6.23 1.18 -17.89
N GLY A 375 6.07 2.47 -17.62
CA GLY A 375 6.98 3.50 -18.14
C GLY A 375 8.36 3.47 -17.48
N PHE A 376 8.43 3.41 -16.16
CA PHE A 376 9.71 3.41 -15.44
C PHE A 376 10.44 2.07 -15.51
N GLY A 377 9.73 0.93 -15.66
CA GLY A 377 10.37 -0.35 -15.98
C GLY A 377 11.14 -0.26 -17.29
N TYR A 378 10.51 0.25 -18.34
CA TYR A 378 11.15 0.47 -19.64
C TYR A 378 12.32 1.46 -19.57
N LEU A 379 12.12 2.60 -18.88
CA LEU A 379 13.18 3.60 -18.72
C LEU A 379 14.39 3.05 -17.94
N ALA A 380 14.13 2.24 -16.92
CA ALA A 380 15.19 1.66 -16.11
C ALA A 380 16.05 0.66 -16.89
N ASP A 381 15.43 -0.16 -17.77
CA ASP A 381 16.17 -1.08 -18.64
C ASP A 381 17.04 -0.37 -19.67
N HIS A 382 16.60 0.76 -20.22
CA HIS A 382 17.29 1.42 -21.33
C HIS A 382 18.22 2.55 -20.88
N PHE A 383 17.90 3.22 -19.79
CA PHE A 383 18.62 4.43 -19.34
C PHE A 383 19.14 4.30 -17.91
N GLY A 384 18.83 3.19 -17.23
CA GLY A 384 19.22 2.94 -15.85
C GLY A 384 18.23 3.46 -14.80
N ILE A 385 18.30 2.85 -13.60
CA ILE A 385 17.38 3.14 -12.47
C ILE A 385 17.53 4.59 -11.99
N GLY A 386 18.76 5.10 -11.90
CA GLY A 386 19.04 6.48 -11.47
C GLY A 386 18.32 7.52 -12.34
N VAL A 387 18.29 7.34 -13.67
CA VAL A 387 17.57 8.23 -14.59
C VAL A 387 16.07 8.17 -14.34
N SER A 388 15.52 6.99 -14.10
CA SER A 388 14.10 6.80 -13.77
C SER A 388 13.73 7.57 -12.49
N TRP A 389 14.55 7.50 -11.45
CA TRP A 389 14.33 8.25 -10.21
C TRP A 389 14.50 9.77 -10.38
N CYS A 390 15.44 10.23 -11.20
CA CYS A 390 15.56 11.64 -11.54
C CYS A 390 14.28 12.17 -12.24
N ILE A 391 13.73 11.43 -13.20
CA ILE A 391 12.49 11.78 -13.88
C ILE A 391 11.33 11.79 -12.87
N ALA A 392 11.22 10.78 -12.01
CA ALA A 392 10.21 10.72 -10.96
C ALA A 392 10.32 11.90 -9.98
N ALA A 393 11.55 12.31 -9.60
CA ALA A 393 11.81 13.48 -8.76
C ALA A 393 11.36 14.79 -9.43
N ILE A 394 11.64 14.97 -10.72
CA ILE A 394 11.18 16.14 -11.49
C ILE A 394 9.65 16.17 -11.55
N LEU A 395 8.98 15.03 -11.82
CA LEU A 395 7.52 14.95 -11.82
C LEU A 395 6.93 15.28 -10.45
N LEU A 396 7.53 14.77 -9.37
CA LEU A 396 7.11 15.07 -8.00
C LEU A 396 7.26 16.56 -7.68
N MET A 397 8.39 17.15 -8.02
CA MET A 397 8.67 18.57 -7.86
C MET A 397 7.67 19.43 -8.62
N ALA A 398 7.49 19.16 -9.92
CA ALA A 398 6.60 19.91 -10.79
C ALA A 398 5.15 19.83 -10.33
N SER A 399 4.66 18.63 -9.98
CA SER A 399 3.30 18.45 -9.46
C SER A 399 3.09 19.13 -8.11
N SER A 400 4.10 19.15 -7.25
CA SER A 400 4.02 19.81 -5.95
C SER A 400 3.84 21.31 -6.05
N MET A 401 4.37 21.96 -7.11
CA MET A 401 4.16 23.38 -7.36
C MET A 401 2.69 23.74 -7.61
N LEU A 402 1.85 22.78 -7.99
CA LEU A 402 0.42 22.99 -8.11
C LEU A 402 -0.23 23.39 -6.79
N PHE A 403 0.33 22.96 -5.65
CA PHE A 403 -0.15 23.40 -4.33
C PHE A 403 0.13 24.89 -4.08
N ALA A 404 1.15 25.47 -4.70
CA ALA A 404 1.39 26.91 -4.63
C ALA A 404 0.28 27.74 -5.30
N LEU A 405 -0.45 27.15 -6.25
CA LEU A 405 -1.58 27.78 -6.96
C LEU A 405 -2.90 27.70 -6.18
N ILE A 406 -2.99 26.85 -5.16
CA ILE A 406 -4.19 26.74 -4.32
C ILE A 406 -4.34 28.05 -3.51
N PRO A 407 -5.53 28.67 -3.44
CA PRO A 407 -5.77 29.83 -2.61
C PRO A 407 -5.36 29.59 -1.16
N ALA A 408 -4.76 30.60 -0.50
CA ALA A 408 -4.40 30.47 0.90
C ALA A 408 -5.68 30.20 1.74
N GLU A 409 -5.60 29.19 2.62
CA GLU A 409 -6.67 28.94 3.60
C GLU A 409 -6.88 30.21 4.40
N LYS A 410 -8.10 30.78 4.37
CA LYS A 410 -8.46 31.82 5.31
C LYS A 410 -8.37 31.19 6.69
N ALA A 411 -7.43 31.66 7.51
CA ALA A 411 -7.30 31.20 8.88
C ALA A 411 -8.70 31.25 9.52
N LYS A 412 -9.26 30.09 9.84
CA LYS A 412 -10.47 30.01 10.65
C LYS A 412 -10.09 30.58 12.03
N ARG A 413 -10.31 31.88 12.23
CA ARG A 413 -10.20 32.50 13.53
C ARG A 413 -11.20 31.82 14.46
N GLY A 414 -10.68 31.13 15.44
CA GLY A 414 -11.35 30.89 16.71
C GLY A 414 -12.48 29.88 16.70
N HIS A 415 -12.16 28.60 16.85
CA HIS A 415 -12.85 27.80 17.85
C HIS A 415 -11.80 27.48 18.91
N SER A 416 -11.81 28.31 19.98
CA SER A 416 -11.14 28.04 21.24
C SER A 416 -11.51 26.63 21.68
N LEU A 417 -10.49 25.80 21.84
CA LEU A 417 -10.58 24.61 22.67
C LEU A 417 -10.92 25.04 24.09
N VAL A 418 -12.14 24.80 24.52
CA VAL A 418 -12.54 24.68 25.93
C VAL A 418 -12.83 23.21 26.16
#